data_d0d8b045880d7516f25af8b6219d617c
#
_entry.id   d0d8b045880d7516f25af8b6219d617c
#
_cell.length_a   1.000
_cell.length_b   1.000
_cell.length_c   1.000
_cell.angle_alpha   90.00
_cell.angle_beta   90.00
_cell.angle_gamma   90.00
#
_symmetry.space_group_name_H-M   'P 1'
#
loop_
_entity.id
_entity.type
_entity.pdbx_description
1 polymer ?
#
loop_
_entity_poly.entity_id
_entity_poly.type
_entity_poly.pdbx_seq_one_letter_code
_entity_poly.pdbx_strand_id
1 'polypeptide(L)'
;MVCIGIDLGTTYSCVSVWQNNKAEIIANDQGNRTTPSFVAFNENERLIGDAAKSQSAKNASNTVFDAKRLIGRSFNDETVQSDIKHFPYHVKPDKNGKPMIEVSYKNELKQFQPEEISSMVLVKMKEIAESYLGNTVRDAVITVPAYFNDSQRQATKDAGVIAGLNVLRIINEPTAAAIAYGLENEKKQGERNVLIYDLGGGTFDV
;
A
#
# COMPACT_ATOMS: atom_id res chain seq x y z
N MET A 1 14.35 -17.62 -7.67
CA MET A 1 14.19 -16.31 -7.02
C MET A 1 12.69 -16.11 -6.84
N VAL A 2 12.22 -15.86 -5.64
CA VAL A 2 10.76 -15.73 -5.36
C VAL A 2 10.36 -14.29 -5.58
N CYS A 3 9.29 -14.07 -6.37
CA CYS A 3 8.65 -12.77 -6.56
C CYS A 3 7.29 -12.79 -5.85
N ILE A 4 6.97 -11.73 -5.14
CA ILE A 4 5.68 -11.55 -4.49
C ILE A 4 4.80 -10.54 -5.24
N GLY A 5 3.49 -10.73 -5.14
CA GLY A 5 2.50 -9.73 -5.55
C GLY A 5 2.02 -8.96 -4.32
N ILE A 6 2.00 -7.64 -4.41
CA ILE A 6 1.48 -6.77 -3.35
C ILE A 6 0.36 -5.90 -3.91
N ASP A 7 -0.80 -5.99 -3.30
CA ASP A 7 -1.85 -5.00 -3.45
C ASP A 7 -1.69 -3.96 -2.34
N LEU A 8 -1.16 -2.79 -2.71
CA LEU A 8 -0.97 -1.67 -1.79
C LEU A 8 -2.24 -0.81 -1.78
N GLY A 9 -3.23 -1.24 -1.02
CA GLY A 9 -4.53 -0.56 -0.96
C GLY A 9 -4.55 0.68 -0.07
N THR A 10 -5.53 1.55 -0.28
CA THR A 10 -5.73 2.77 0.54
C THR A 10 -6.01 2.41 2.01
N THR A 11 -6.92 1.48 2.24
CA THR A 11 -7.35 1.09 3.59
C THR A 11 -6.70 -0.21 4.07
N TYR A 12 -6.55 -1.19 3.19
CA TYR A 12 -5.93 -2.48 3.46
C TYR A 12 -5.00 -2.88 2.33
N SER A 13 -3.92 -3.56 2.69
CA SER A 13 -2.98 -4.15 1.75
C SER A 13 -2.98 -5.67 1.89
N CYS A 14 -2.62 -6.37 0.82
CA CYS A 14 -2.40 -7.81 0.89
C CYS A 14 -1.14 -8.22 0.12
N VAL A 15 -0.61 -9.39 0.47
CA VAL A 15 0.56 -9.96 -0.19
C VAL A 15 0.27 -11.39 -0.63
N SER A 16 0.78 -11.74 -1.79
CA SER A 16 0.60 -13.06 -2.40
C SER A 16 1.88 -13.59 -2.99
N VAL A 17 1.92 -14.90 -3.19
CA VAL A 17 2.99 -15.62 -3.89
C VAL A 17 2.39 -16.61 -4.89
N TRP A 18 3.10 -16.85 -5.99
CA TRP A 18 2.74 -17.90 -6.93
C TRP A 18 3.40 -19.20 -6.51
N GLN A 19 2.60 -20.17 -6.06
CA GLN A 19 3.04 -21.50 -5.66
C GLN A 19 2.02 -22.56 -6.11
N ASN A 20 2.48 -23.78 -6.38
CA ASN A 20 1.61 -24.89 -6.74
C ASN A 20 0.63 -24.57 -7.89
N ASN A 21 1.09 -23.80 -8.85
CA ASN A 21 0.35 -23.36 -10.03
C ASN A 21 -0.88 -22.47 -9.72
N LYS A 22 -0.86 -21.75 -8.61
CA LYS A 22 -1.90 -20.79 -8.22
C LYS A 22 -1.32 -19.63 -7.42
N ALA A 23 -2.06 -18.52 -7.39
CA ALA A 23 -1.78 -17.44 -6.48
C ALA A 23 -2.27 -17.79 -5.08
N GLU A 24 -1.38 -17.71 -4.09
CA GLU A 24 -1.72 -17.87 -2.68
C GLU A 24 -1.61 -16.55 -1.94
N ILE A 25 -2.71 -16.11 -1.34
CA ILE A 25 -2.72 -14.94 -0.46
C ILE A 25 -2.17 -15.35 0.89
N ILE A 26 -1.14 -14.65 1.34
CA ILE A 26 -0.45 -14.95 2.60
C ILE A 26 -1.16 -14.23 3.76
N ALA A 27 -1.49 -14.98 4.80
CA ALA A 27 -2.05 -14.40 6.03
C ALA A 27 -0.96 -13.73 6.86
N ASN A 28 -1.31 -12.63 7.52
CA ASN A 28 -0.44 -11.93 8.46
C ASN A 28 -0.35 -12.68 9.81
N ASP A 29 0.39 -12.11 10.76
CA ASP A 29 0.59 -12.66 12.12
C ASP A 29 -0.69 -12.75 12.97
N GLN A 30 -1.77 -12.06 12.55
CA GLN A 30 -3.11 -12.14 13.15
C GLN A 30 -4.02 -13.16 12.43
N GLY A 31 -3.52 -13.87 11.42
CA GLY A 31 -4.29 -14.79 10.61
C GLY A 31 -5.18 -14.13 9.55
N ASN A 32 -5.08 -12.81 9.36
CA ASN A 32 -5.85 -12.06 8.37
C ASN A 32 -5.14 -12.07 7.00
N ARG A 33 -5.91 -12.24 5.93
CA ARG A 33 -5.40 -12.16 4.54
C ARG A 33 -5.18 -10.73 4.05
N THR A 34 -5.67 -9.75 4.78
CA THR A 34 -5.44 -8.33 4.54
C THR A 34 -4.86 -7.68 5.79
N THR A 35 -4.02 -6.69 5.60
CA THR A 35 -3.37 -5.94 6.68
C THR A 35 -3.76 -4.47 6.53
N PRO A 36 -4.21 -3.78 7.59
CA PRO A 36 -4.52 -2.35 7.51
C PRO A 36 -3.31 -1.53 7.01
N SER A 37 -3.55 -0.62 6.06
CA SER A 37 -2.53 0.33 5.56
C SER A 37 -2.36 1.48 6.55
N PHE A 38 -2.03 1.15 7.80
CA PHE A 38 -1.91 2.04 8.95
C PHE A 38 -0.49 1.99 9.51
N VAL A 39 0.05 3.17 9.83
CA VAL A 39 1.33 3.32 10.52
C VAL A 39 1.14 4.26 11.70
N ALA A 40 1.49 3.84 12.91
CA ALA A 40 1.40 4.67 14.10
C ALA A 40 2.77 4.85 14.75
N PHE A 41 2.96 6.01 15.34
CA PHE A 41 4.19 6.39 16.00
C PHE A 41 3.91 6.74 17.45
N ASN A 42 4.78 6.32 18.35
CA ASN A 42 4.72 6.68 19.77
C ASN A 42 6.14 6.93 20.33
N GLU A 43 6.24 7.11 21.62
CA GLU A 43 7.52 7.41 22.29
C GLU A 43 8.55 6.26 22.20
N ASN A 44 8.09 5.02 22.01
CA ASN A 44 8.94 3.84 22.05
C ASN A 44 9.20 3.25 20.66
N GLU A 45 8.15 3.15 19.84
CA GLU A 45 8.17 2.34 18.64
C GLU A 45 7.27 2.88 17.51
N ARG A 46 7.44 2.28 16.36
CA ARG A 46 6.55 2.43 15.20
C ARG A 46 5.74 1.14 15.05
N LEU A 47 4.43 1.28 14.99
CA LEU A 47 3.48 0.19 14.77
C LEU A 47 2.98 0.20 13.33
N ILE A 48 2.71 -0.97 12.75
CA ILE A 48 2.20 -1.09 11.38
C ILE A 48 1.06 -2.11 11.37
N GLY A 49 0.06 -1.88 10.52
CA GLY A 49 -1.05 -2.80 10.30
C GLY A 49 -2.05 -2.83 11.46
N ASP A 50 -2.44 -4.02 11.88
CA ASP A 50 -3.46 -4.23 12.91
C ASP A 50 -3.08 -3.55 14.25
N ALA A 51 -1.82 -3.62 14.65
CA ALA A 51 -1.33 -2.96 15.86
C ALA A 51 -1.47 -1.43 15.78
N ALA A 52 -1.16 -0.83 14.63
CA ALA A 52 -1.33 0.60 14.42
C ALA A 52 -2.81 1.00 14.44
N LYS A 53 -3.66 0.24 13.76
CA LYS A 53 -5.09 0.51 13.67
C LYS A 53 -5.79 0.39 15.04
N SER A 54 -5.46 -0.62 15.83
CA SER A 54 -6.10 -0.89 17.13
C SER A 54 -5.95 0.26 18.13
N GLN A 55 -4.86 1.02 18.07
CA GLN A 55 -4.57 2.15 18.98
C GLN A 55 -4.93 3.52 18.37
N SER A 56 -5.42 3.58 17.14
CA SER A 56 -5.66 4.82 16.38
C SER A 56 -6.57 5.83 17.10
N ALA A 57 -7.60 5.35 17.79
CA ALA A 57 -8.51 6.22 18.53
C ALA A 57 -7.83 6.95 19.70
N LYS A 58 -6.78 6.34 20.30
CA LYS A 58 -6.04 6.93 21.44
C LYS A 58 -4.85 7.77 21.01
N ASN A 59 -4.39 7.61 19.78
CA ASN A 59 -3.20 8.25 19.23
C ASN A 59 -3.45 8.74 17.79
N ALA A 60 -4.57 9.39 17.57
CA ALA A 60 -5.04 9.75 16.23
C ALA A 60 -4.07 10.69 15.50
N SER A 61 -3.51 11.69 16.17
CA SER A 61 -2.58 12.66 15.58
C SER A 61 -1.24 12.06 15.13
N ASN A 62 -0.87 10.88 15.60
CA ASN A 62 0.36 10.17 15.25
C ASN A 62 0.07 8.82 14.57
N THR A 63 -1.15 8.61 14.12
CA THR A 63 -1.56 7.41 13.36
C THR A 63 -1.91 7.81 11.94
N VAL A 64 -1.07 7.41 11.00
CA VAL A 64 -1.19 7.73 9.58
C VAL A 64 -1.91 6.60 8.86
N PHE A 65 -2.92 6.97 8.10
CA PHE A 65 -3.66 6.11 7.17
C PHE A 65 -3.96 6.90 5.90
N ASP A 66 -4.49 6.26 4.87
CA ASP A 66 -4.82 6.91 3.59
C ASP A 66 -3.63 7.64 2.91
N ALA A 67 -2.38 7.27 3.22
CA ALA A 67 -1.19 7.85 2.59
C ALA A 67 -1.20 7.71 1.06
N LYS A 68 -1.89 6.70 0.53
CA LYS A 68 -2.09 6.50 -0.92
C LYS A 68 -2.84 7.65 -1.60
N ARG A 69 -3.64 8.44 -0.86
CA ARG A 69 -4.31 9.64 -1.37
C ARG A 69 -3.36 10.82 -1.58
N LEU A 70 -2.22 10.79 -0.91
CA LEU A 70 -1.20 11.86 -0.94
C LEU A 70 -0.02 11.52 -1.87
N ILE A 71 0.22 10.22 -2.13
CA ILE A 71 1.42 9.74 -2.81
C ILE A 71 1.52 10.30 -4.24
N GLY A 72 2.69 10.85 -4.59
CA GLY A 72 2.98 11.38 -5.92
C GLY A 72 2.18 12.63 -6.32
N ARG A 73 1.46 13.27 -5.38
CA ARG A 73 0.66 14.47 -5.61
C ARG A 73 1.38 15.75 -5.16
N SER A 74 0.90 16.89 -5.66
CA SER A 74 1.27 18.20 -5.13
C SER A 74 0.42 18.52 -3.89
N PHE A 75 1.01 19.24 -2.91
CA PHE A 75 0.26 19.70 -1.75
C PHE A 75 -0.93 20.60 -2.13
N ASN A 76 -0.77 21.42 -3.19
CA ASN A 76 -1.83 22.32 -3.66
C ASN A 76 -2.89 21.66 -4.56
N ASP A 77 -2.81 20.36 -4.78
CA ASP A 77 -3.85 19.59 -5.50
C ASP A 77 -5.18 19.70 -4.74
N GLU A 78 -6.27 20.03 -5.45
CA GLU A 78 -7.59 20.23 -4.86
C GLU A 78 -8.06 19.00 -4.09
N THR A 79 -7.77 17.81 -4.61
CA THR A 79 -8.08 16.54 -3.94
C THR A 79 -7.32 16.43 -2.62
N VAL A 80 -6.02 16.75 -2.61
CA VAL A 80 -5.19 16.76 -1.40
C VAL A 80 -5.74 17.75 -0.39
N GLN A 81 -6.06 18.99 -0.82
CA GLN A 81 -6.61 20.02 0.05
C GLN A 81 -8.00 19.66 0.62
N SER A 82 -8.76 18.86 -0.07
CA SER A 82 -10.02 18.31 0.42
C SER A 82 -9.79 17.19 1.44
N ASP A 83 -8.90 16.25 1.12
CA ASP A 83 -8.63 15.06 1.94
C ASP A 83 -7.99 15.42 3.30
N ILE A 84 -7.03 16.35 3.34
CA ILE A 84 -6.33 16.74 4.57
C ILE A 84 -7.24 17.31 5.64
N LYS A 85 -8.41 17.83 5.28
CA LYS A 85 -9.42 18.33 6.25
C LYS A 85 -10.02 17.22 7.11
N HIS A 86 -9.90 15.98 6.67
CA HIS A 86 -10.46 14.80 7.33
C HIS A 86 -9.40 13.97 8.06
N PHE A 87 -8.11 14.31 7.89
CA PHE A 87 -7.05 13.60 8.59
C PHE A 87 -6.86 14.12 10.01
N PRO A 88 -6.70 13.23 11.00
CA PRO A 88 -6.43 13.63 12.38
C PRO A 88 -4.95 14.02 12.60
N TYR A 89 -4.08 13.69 11.65
CA TYR A 89 -2.64 14.03 11.64
C TYR A 89 -2.37 15.23 10.75
N HIS A 90 -1.24 15.91 10.96
CA HIS A 90 -0.88 17.11 10.22
C HIS A 90 -0.20 16.78 8.89
N VAL A 91 -0.59 17.49 7.84
CA VAL A 91 0.06 17.46 6.53
C VAL A 91 0.45 18.87 6.14
N LYS A 92 1.71 19.07 5.78
CA LYS A 92 2.29 20.37 5.39
C LYS A 92 3.00 20.25 4.04
N PRO A 93 3.20 21.35 3.30
CA PRO A 93 4.05 21.31 2.11
C PRO A 93 5.54 21.28 2.51
N ASP A 94 6.34 20.52 1.75
CA ASP A 94 7.79 20.69 1.76
C ASP A 94 8.22 21.91 0.93
N LYS A 95 9.54 22.16 0.84
CA LYS A 95 10.12 23.25 0.03
C LYS A 95 9.82 23.15 -1.48
N ASN A 96 9.41 21.98 -1.96
CA ASN A 96 9.09 21.70 -3.36
C ASN A 96 7.56 21.63 -3.60
N GLY A 97 6.75 21.93 -2.59
CA GLY A 97 5.31 21.86 -2.66
C GLY A 97 4.74 20.42 -2.62
N LYS A 98 5.51 19.45 -2.10
CA LYS A 98 5.02 18.08 -1.88
C LYS A 98 4.41 17.95 -0.48
N PRO A 99 3.38 17.10 -0.29
CA PRO A 99 2.82 16.85 1.04
C PRO A 99 3.84 16.12 1.94
N MET A 100 3.96 16.61 3.17
CA MET A 100 4.76 16.01 4.24
C MET A 100 3.85 15.73 5.43
N ILE A 101 3.89 14.52 5.93
CA ILE A 101 3.11 14.06 7.09
C ILE A 101 3.94 14.27 8.34
N GLU A 102 3.38 15.00 9.32
CA GLU A 102 4.05 15.37 10.55
C GLU A 102 3.47 14.59 11.73
N VAL A 103 4.34 13.93 12.49
CA VAL A 103 3.97 13.10 13.65
C VAL A 103 5.01 13.28 14.78
N SER A 104 4.60 13.01 16.01
CA SER A 104 5.53 12.86 17.14
C SER A 104 6.01 11.42 17.23
N TYR A 105 7.32 11.23 17.14
CA TYR A 105 7.96 9.92 17.25
C TYR A 105 9.19 9.99 18.14
N LYS A 106 9.23 9.17 19.21
CA LYS A 106 10.30 9.18 20.21
C LYS A 106 10.51 10.57 20.84
N ASN A 107 9.41 11.27 21.14
CA ASN A 107 9.37 12.63 21.69
C ASN A 107 9.98 13.71 20.77
N GLU A 108 10.15 13.40 19.48
CA GLU A 108 10.61 14.34 18.48
C GLU A 108 9.57 14.51 17.38
N LEU A 109 9.43 15.73 16.87
CA LEU A 109 8.60 15.98 15.70
C LEU A 109 9.33 15.49 14.46
N LYS A 110 8.73 14.50 13.77
CA LYS A 110 9.26 13.90 12.54
C LYS A 110 8.32 14.20 11.38
N GLN A 111 8.91 14.32 10.20
CA GLN A 111 8.20 14.53 8.95
C GLN A 111 8.53 13.38 7.99
N PHE A 112 7.50 12.84 7.36
CA PHE A 112 7.62 11.75 6.41
C PHE A 112 6.93 12.09 5.10
N GLN A 113 7.53 11.71 3.98
CA GLN A 113 6.85 11.71 2.69
C GLN A 113 5.80 10.58 2.65
N PRO A 114 4.73 10.71 1.85
CA PRO A 114 3.76 9.63 1.66
C PRO A 114 4.41 8.32 1.17
N GLU A 115 5.46 8.42 0.37
CA GLU A 115 6.30 7.30 -0.09
C GLU A 115 6.98 6.57 1.07
N GLU A 116 7.45 7.30 2.08
CA GLU A 116 8.08 6.71 3.26
C GLU A 116 7.05 5.98 4.13
N ILE A 117 5.85 6.54 4.31
CA ILE A 117 4.75 5.86 5.02
C ILE A 117 4.33 4.60 4.26
N SER A 118 4.16 4.70 2.94
CA SER A 118 3.81 3.57 2.09
C SER A 118 4.90 2.49 2.13
N SER A 119 6.18 2.89 2.18
CA SER A 119 7.29 1.94 2.30
C SER A 119 7.22 1.14 3.60
N MET A 120 6.78 1.73 4.70
CA MET A 120 6.62 1.03 5.98
C MET A 120 5.56 -0.08 5.88
N VAL A 121 4.46 0.17 5.17
CA VAL A 121 3.45 -0.85 4.87
C VAL A 121 4.04 -1.94 3.98
N LEU A 122 4.81 -1.57 2.95
CA LEU A 122 5.47 -2.54 2.05
C LEU A 122 6.50 -3.40 2.78
N VAL A 123 7.24 -2.84 3.76
CA VAL A 123 8.12 -3.62 4.64
C VAL A 123 7.33 -4.67 5.41
N LYS A 124 6.16 -4.31 5.96
CA LYS A 124 5.30 -5.30 6.64
C LYS A 124 4.82 -6.39 5.69
N MET A 125 4.45 -6.06 4.44
CA MET A 125 4.08 -7.06 3.42
C MET A 125 5.24 -8.01 3.12
N LYS A 126 6.45 -7.46 2.99
CA LYS A 126 7.67 -8.24 2.79
C LYS A 126 7.94 -9.18 3.97
N GLU A 127 7.88 -8.69 5.21
CA GLU A 127 8.07 -9.49 6.43
C GLU A 127 7.06 -10.65 6.53
N ILE A 128 5.78 -10.40 6.21
CA ILE A 128 4.75 -11.43 6.16
C ILE A 128 5.12 -12.52 5.13
N ALA A 129 5.56 -12.11 3.94
CA ALA A 129 5.96 -13.04 2.90
C ALA A 129 7.22 -13.84 3.28
N GLU A 130 8.23 -13.18 3.84
CA GLU A 130 9.47 -13.82 4.29
C GLU A 130 9.22 -14.82 5.42
N SER A 131 8.35 -14.48 6.36
CA SER A 131 7.95 -15.38 7.45
C SER A 131 7.23 -16.63 6.92
N TYR A 132 6.35 -16.48 5.94
CA TYR A 132 5.65 -17.60 5.30
C TYR A 132 6.57 -18.49 4.47
N LEU A 133 7.47 -17.87 3.71
CA LEU A 133 8.34 -18.57 2.75
C LEU A 133 9.60 -19.17 3.41
N GLY A 134 9.97 -18.68 4.61
CA GLY A 134 11.22 -19.05 5.27
C GLY A 134 12.49 -18.54 4.54
N ASN A 135 12.35 -17.59 3.63
CA ASN A 135 13.43 -17.08 2.79
C ASN A 135 13.28 -15.57 2.56
N THR A 136 14.42 -14.90 2.30
CA THR A 136 14.42 -13.47 1.94
C THR A 136 13.73 -13.22 0.61
N VAL A 137 12.87 -12.20 0.59
CA VAL A 137 12.17 -11.71 -0.60
C VAL A 137 12.81 -10.42 -1.10
N ARG A 138 13.10 -10.37 -2.40
CA ARG A 138 13.69 -9.19 -3.05
C ARG A 138 12.82 -8.61 -4.14
N ASP A 139 12.13 -9.44 -4.90
CA ASP A 139 11.39 -9.03 -6.09
C ASP A 139 9.89 -8.91 -5.78
N ALA A 140 9.28 -7.83 -6.27
CA ALA A 140 7.86 -7.59 -6.11
C ALA A 140 7.20 -7.01 -7.36
N VAL A 141 5.92 -7.32 -7.54
CA VAL A 141 4.99 -6.60 -8.41
C VAL A 141 3.99 -5.91 -7.51
N ILE A 142 3.75 -4.60 -7.73
CA ILE A 142 2.85 -3.79 -6.89
C ILE A 142 1.72 -3.25 -7.75
N THR A 143 0.49 -3.27 -7.22
CA THR A 143 -0.67 -2.73 -7.93
C THR A 143 -0.92 -1.26 -7.59
N VAL A 144 -1.53 -0.55 -8.55
CA VAL A 144 -2.00 0.83 -8.41
C VAL A 144 -3.34 1.00 -9.10
N PRO A 145 -4.17 1.98 -8.71
CA PRO A 145 -5.38 2.32 -9.45
C PRO A 145 -5.11 2.65 -10.91
N ALA A 146 -6.06 2.33 -11.80
CA ALA A 146 -5.88 2.57 -13.24
C ALA A 146 -5.69 4.05 -13.58
N TYR A 147 -6.33 4.96 -12.84
CA TYR A 147 -6.24 6.40 -13.02
C TYR A 147 -4.96 7.06 -12.47
N PHE A 148 -4.07 6.32 -11.78
CA PHE A 148 -2.80 6.87 -11.30
C PHE A 148 -1.97 7.40 -12.47
N ASN A 149 -1.49 8.63 -12.33
CA ASN A 149 -0.56 9.23 -13.28
C ASN A 149 0.88 8.73 -13.07
N ASP A 150 1.79 9.13 -13.95
CA ASP A 150 3.19 8.69 -13.92
C ASP A 150 3.91 9.07 -12.61
N SER A 151 3.61 10.25 -12.05
CA SER A 151 4.20 10.69 -10.78
C SER A 151 3.78 9.78 -9.62
N GLN A 152 2.51 9.40 -9.56
CA GLN A 152 1.98 8.50 -8.53
C GLN A 152 2.53 7.07 -8.70
N ARG A 153 2.65 6.59 -9.94
CA ARG A 153 3.27 5.29 -10.25
C ARG A 153 4.74 5.26 -9.86
N GLN A 154 5.50 6.32 -10.20
CA GLN A 154 6.89 6.43 -9.81
C GLN A 154 7.06 6.49 -8.30
N ALA A 155 6.26 7.31 -7.60
CA ALA A 155 6.27 7.42 -6.15
C ALA A 155 5.94 6.09 -5.45
N THR A 156 5.01 5.29 -6.01
CA THR A 156 4.72 3.93 -5.52
C THR A 156 5.91 3.00 -5.74
N LYS A 157 6.59 3.11 -6.88
CA LYS A 157 7.82 2.35 -7.15
C LYS A 157 8.94 2.75 -6.18
N ASP A 158 9.10 4.05 -5.92
CA ASP A 158 10.09 4.57 -4.99
C ASP A 158 9.83 4.07 -3.55
N ALA A 159 8.56 4.01 -3.13
CA ALA A 159 8.17 3.40 -1.86
C ALA A 159 8.63 1.92 -1.76
N GLY A 160 8.51 1.17 -2.85
CA GLY A 160 9.01 -0.21 -2.93
C GLY A 160 10.53 -0.28 -2.78
N VAL A 161 11.26 0.61 -3.45
CA VAL A 161 12.73 0.71 -3.35
C VAL A 161 13.15 1.07 -1.92
N ILE A 162 12.49 2.02 -1.28
CA ILE A 162 12.73 2.40 0.13
C ILE A 162 12.48 1.21 1.06
N ALA A 163 11.49 0.35 0.76
CA ALA A 163 11.22 -0.89 1.48
C ALA A 163 12.25 -2.01 1.23
N GLY A 164 13.25 -1.76 0.38
CA GLY A 164 14.27 -2.75 0.02
C GLY A 164 13.75 -3.82 -0.94
N LEU A 165 12.76 -3.48 -1.77
CA LEU A 165 12.21 -4.33 -2.81
C LEU A 165 12.72 -3.90 -4.19
N ASN A 166 13.04 -4.86 -5.03
CA ASN A 166 13.22 -4.66 -6.46
C ASN A 166 11.84 -4.74 -7.13
N VAL A 167 11.26 -3.58 -7.43
CA VAL A 167 9.93 -3.48 -8.04
C VAL A 167 10.03 -3.79 -9.52
N LEU A 168 9.68 -5.02 -9.89
CA LEU A 168 9.75 -5.51 -11.26
C LEU A 168 8.71 -4.82 -12.16
N ARG A 169 7.51 -4.61 -11.65
CA ARG A 169 6.41 -3.95 -12.37
C ARG A 169 5.48 -3.23 -11.42
N ILE A 170 4.89 -2.15 -11.94
CA ILE A 170 3.67 -1.53 -11.41
C ILE A 170 2.56 -1.88 -12.41
N ILE A 171 1.46 -2.47 -11.94
CA ILE A 171 0.31 -2.86 -12.77
C ILE A 171 -0.98 -2.25 -12.22
N ASN A 172 -1.97 -2.09 -13.08
CA ASN A 172 -3.28 -1.57 -12.64
C ASN A 172 -4.05 -2.61 -11.83
N GLU A 173 -4.72 -2.19 -10.77
CA GLU A 173 -5.56 -3.03 -9.91
C GLU A 173 -6.61 -3.81 -10.73
N PRO A 174 -7.45 -3.17 -11.59
CA PRO A 174 -8.40 -3.92 -12.40
C PRO A 174 -7.72 -4.86 -13.41
N THR A 175 -6.55 -4.51 -13.94
CA THR A 175 -5.79 -5.39 -14.83
C THR A 175 -5.29 -6.63 -14.07
N ALA A 176 -4.82 -6.48 -12.84
CA ALA A 176 -4.40 -7.60 -12.01
C ALA A 176 -5.56 -8.55 -11.71
N ALA A 177 -6.74 -8.01 -11.39
CA ALA A 177 -7.96 -8.79 -11.18
C ALA A 177 -8.40 -9.54 -12.44
N ALA A 178 -8.33 -8.90 -13.62
CA ALA A 178 -8.64 -9.55 -14.89
C ALA A 178 -7.68 -10.71 -15.21
N ILE A 179 -6.38 -10.53 -14.97
CA ILE A 179 -5.37 -11.58 -15.14
C ILE A 179 -5.65 -12.76 -14.20
N ALA A 180 -5.90 -12.49 -12.92
CA ALA A 180 -6.20 -13.52 -11.93
C ALA A 180 -7.45 -14.33 -12.33
N TYR A 181 -8.53 -13.65 -12.75
CA TYR A 181 -9.73 -14.31 -13.26
C TYR A 181 -9.46 -15.15 -14.51
N GLY A 182 -8.64 -14.65 -15.44
CA GLY A 182 -8.24 -15.37 -16.66
C GLY A 182 -7.49 -16.65 -16.35
N LEU A 183 -6.51 -16.61 -15.45
CA LEU A 183 -5.73 -17.78 -15.04
C LEU A 183 -6.59 -18.85 -14.37
N GLU A 184 -7.56 -18.48 -13.55
CA GLU A 184 -8.49 -19.42 -12.92
C GLU A 184 -9.45 -20.10 -13.94
N ASN A 185 -9.70 -19.44 -15.07
CA ASN A 185 -10.68 -19.86 -16.07
C ASN A 185 -10.07 -20.36 -17.40
N GLU A 186 -8.77 -20.61 -17.47
CA GLU A 186 -8.05 -21.08 -18.67
C GLU A 186 -8.68 -22.30 -19.37
N LYS A 187 -9.38 -23.17 -18.63
CA LYS A 187 -10.01 -24.38 -19.18
C LYS A 187 -11.26 -24.14 -20.01
N LYS A 188 -11.75 -22.90 -20.08
CA LYS A 188 -12.98 -22.56 -20.82
C LYS A 188 -12.61 -21.90 -22.15
N GLN A 189 -12.82 -22.62 -23.27
CA GLN A 189 -12.57 -22.11 -24.63
C GLN A 189 -13.57 -21.03 -25.06
N GLY A 190 -13.11 -19.99 -25.81
CA GLY A 190 -13.89 -18.96 -26.46
C GLY A 190 -13.58 -17.54 -25.93
N GLU A 191 -13.88 -16.54 -26.75
CA GLU A 191 -13.80 -15.13 -26.38
C GLU A 191 -14.80 -14.79 -25.28
N ARG A 192 -14.37 -13.94 -24.33
CA ARG A 192 -15.19 -13.51 -23.20
C ARG A 192 -14.99 -12.01 -22.95
N ASN A 193 -16.09 -11.33 -22.72
CA ASN A 193 -16.10 -10.01 -22.16
C ASN A 193 -16.14 -10.12 -20.64
N VAL A 194 -15.19 -9.49 -19.94
CA VAL A 194 -15.10 -9.46 -18.48
C VAL A 194 -15.22 -8.02 -18.04
N LEU A 195 -16.16 -7.75 -17.15
CA LEU A 195 -16.28 -6.48 -16.45
C LEU A 195 -15.62 -6.65 -15.07
N ILE A 196 -14.63 -5.80 -14.79
CA ILE A 196 -14.02 -5.71 -13.47
C ILE A 196 -14.64 -4.51 -12.76
N TYR A 197 -15.20 -4.76 -11.58
CA TYR A 197 -15.77 -3.72 -10.71
C TYR A 197 -14.97 -3.74 -9.41
N ASP A 198 -14.06 -2.78 -9.27
CA ASP A 198 -13.17 -2.66 -8.11
C ASP A 198 -13.58 -1.46 -7.25
N LEU A 199 -14.21 -1.74 -6.11
CA LEU A 199 -14.64 -0.74 -5.14
C LEU A 199 -13.88 -0.92 -3.83
N GLY A 200 -12.84 -0.13 -3.66
CA GLY A 200 -12.01 -0.10 -2.45
C GLY A 200 -12.47 0.92 -1.41
N GLY A 201 -11.70 1.05 -0.32
CA GLY A 201 -11.97 2.03 0.73
C GLY A 201 -11.70 3.49 0.35
N GLY A 202 -10.97 3.73 -0.74
CA GLY A 202 -10.61 5.08 -1.19
C GLY A 202 -10.54 5.24 -2.71
N THR A 203 -10.68 4.15 -3.45
CA THR A 203 -10.59 4.13 -4.92
C THR A 203 -11.75 3.34 -5.50
N PHE A 204 -12.13 3.68 -6.73
CA PHE A 204 -13.15 2.98 -7.49
C PHE A 204 -12.74 2.94 -8.96
N ASP A 205 -12.63 1.74 -9.53
CA ASP A 205 -12.31 1.47 -10.93
C ASP A 205 -13.34 0.51 -11.55
N VAL A 206 -13.69 0.72 -12.82
CA VAL A 206 -14.55 -0.17 -13.62
C VAL A 206 -13.90 -0.44 -14.96
#